data_ab8d8d4abf3475cfbade293e1d5bc608
#
_entry.id   ab8d8d4abf3475cfbade293e1d5bc608
#
_cell.length_a   1.000
_cell.length_b   1.000
_cell.length_c   1.000
_cell.angle_alpha   90.00
_cell.angle_beta   90.00
_cell.angle_gamma   90.00
#
_symmetry.space_group_name_H-M   'P 1'
#
loop_
_entity.id
_entity.type
_entity.pdbx_description
1 polymer ?
#
loop_
_entity_poly.entity_id
_entity_poly.type
_entity_poly.pdbx_seq_one_letter_code
_entity_poly.pdbx_strand_id
1 'polypeptide(L)'
;IQRLEAKGLLLRRQGGGTFVQNSLWQSFSDPLVELLSDHPESQFDLLETRHALEGIAAYYAALRSNDEDRVRIRELHQAIERAQQSGDLDAESSAVVQYQIAVTEAAHNVVLLHLLRCMEPMLAQNVRQNFELLYARRDMLPLVSNHRTRVFEAIMAGEPEQAREASHRHLAFIEEILLDRSREQSRRERSLRRIQQRKD
;
A
#
# COMPACT_ATOMS: atom_id res chain seq x y z
N ILE A 1 -34.48 2.01 9.71
CA ILE A 1 -33.34 2.61 10.44
C ILE A 1 -32.47 1.48 11.01
N GLN A 2 -32.97 0.63 11.93
CA GLN A 2 -32.20 -0.48 12.54
C GLN A 2 -31.50 -1.40 11.53
N ARG A 3 -32.16 -1.72 10.40
CA ARG A 3 -31.53 -2.54 9.34
C ARG A 3 -30.40 -1.82 8.60
N LEU A 4 -30.41 -0.52 8.54
CA LEU A 4 -29.35 0.30 7.96
C LEU A 4 -28.21 0.55 8.98
N GLU A 5 -28.56 0.65 10.26
CA GLU A 5 -27.56 0.66 11.36
C GLU A 5 -26.81 -0.68 11.42
N ALA A 6 -27.53 -1.82 11.35
CA ALA A 6 -26.94 -3.16 11.31
C ALA A 6 -26.06 -3.41 10.07
N LYS A 7 -26.28 -2.66 8.98
CA LYS A 7 -25.44 -2.67 7.78
C LYS A 7 -24.29 -1.65 7.81
N GLY A 8 -24.10 -0.94 8.94
CA GLY A 8 -23.09 0.10 9.06
C GLY A 8 -23.31 1.34 8.19
N LEU A 9 -24.52 1.52 7.63
CA LEU A 9 -24.87 2.65 6.77
C LEU A 9 -25.27 3.90 7.57
N LEU A 10 -25.70 3.70 8.79
CA LEU A 10 -26.13 4.76 9.71
C LEU A 10 -25.43 4.62 11.06
N LEU A 11 -25.02 5.74 11.61
CA LEU A 11 -24.50 5.86 12.98
C LEU A 11 -25.50 6.65 13.83
N ARG A 12 -25.99 6.06 14.91
CA ARG A 12 -26.84 6.73 15.90
C ARG A 12 -25.98 7.29 17.04
N ARG A 13 -26.03 8.59 17.23
CA ARG A 13 -25.39 9.23 18.40
C ARG A 13 -26.46 9.49 19.47
N GLN A 14 -26.17 9.05 20.69
CA GLN A 14 -27.07 9.29 21.83
C GLN A 14 -27.21 10.79 22.06
N GLY A 15 -28.44 11.34 21.93
CA GLY A 15 -28.72 12.78 22.01
C GLY A 15 -28.45 13.60 20.73
N GLY A 16 -27.95 13.02 19.64
CA GLY A 16 -27.52 13.77 18.46
C GLY A 16 -28.15 13.35 17.12
N GLY A 17 -29.08 12.38 17.09
CA GLY A 17 -29.75 11.95 15.86
C GLY A 17 -29.04 10.79 15.12
N THR A 18 -29.52 10.49 13.92
CA THR A 18 -29.00 9.43 13.05
C THR A 18 -28.28 10.07 11.86
N PHE A 19 -27.03 9.71 11.65
CA PHE A 19 -26.18 10.23 10.58
C PHE A 19 -25.86 9.14 9.57
N VAL A 20 -25.77 9.49 8.30
CA VAL A 20 -25.26 8.59 7.26
C VAL A 20 -23.76 8.41 7.47
N GLN A 21 -23.31 7.17 7.61
CA GLN A 21 -21.88 6.88 7.65
C GLN A 21 -21.28 7.04 6.27
N ASN A 22 -20.26 7.88 6.17
CA ASN A 22 -19.52 8.09 4.92
C ASN A 22 -18.53 6.96 4.63
N SER A 23 -18.40 5.98 5.52
CA SER A 23 -17.45 4.86 5.43
C SER A 23 -18.18 3.52 5.44
N LEU A 24 -18.53 3.03 4.26
CA LEU A 24 -18.99 1.64 4.05
C LEU A 24 -17.85 0.63 4.22
N TRP A 25 -16.62 1.10 4.38
CA TRP A 25 -15.39 0.30 4.34
C TRP A 25 -14.97 -0.30 5.68
N GLN A 26 -15.36 0.30 6.82
CA GLN A 26 -14.89 -0.18 8.14
C GLN A 26 -15.33 -1.62 8.46
N SER A 27 -16.51 -2.04 8.00
CA SER A 27 -17.00 -3.40 8.26
C SER A 27 -16.39 -4.49 7.37
N PHE A 28 -15.66 -4.11 6.31
CA PHE A 28 -15.00 -5.07 5.40
C PHE A 28 -13.51 -5.28 5.74
N SER A 29 -12.87 -4.28 6.36
CA SER A 29 -11.43 -4.30 6.61
C SER A 29 -11.04 -5.17 7.81
N ASP A 30 -11.83 -5.19 8.87
CA ASP A 30 -11.47 -5.87 10.12
C ASP A 30 -11.20 -7.38 9.96
N PRO A 31 -12.07 -8.19 9.30
CA PRO A 31 -11.83 -9.61 9.11
C PRO A 31 -10.61 -9.92 8.23
N LEU A 32 -10.33 -9.07 7.22
CA LEU A 32 -9.18 -9.26 6.33
C LEU A 32 -7.87 -8.87 7.01
N VAL A 33 -7.88 -7.83 7.83
CA VAL A 33 -6.71 -7.43 8.63
C VAL A 33 -6.33 -8.53 9.62
N GLU A 34 -7.33 -9.13 10.30
CA GLU A 34 -7.13 -10.25 11.22
C GLU A 34 -6.56 -11.47 10.48
N LEU A 35 -7.15 -11.84 9.34
CA LEU A 35 -6.66 -12.93 8.50
C LEU A 35 -5.19 -12.76 8.09
N LEU A 36 -4.82 -11.56 7.63
CA LEU A 36 -3.45 -11.26 7.20
C LEU A 36 -2.46 -11.23 8.37
N SER A 37 -2.91 -10.83 9.56
CA SER A 37 -2.07 -10.81 10.76
C SER A 37 -1.73 -12.23 11.23
N ASP A 38 -2.65 -13.16 11.08
CA ASP A 38 -2.49 -14.55 11.51
C ASP A 38 -1.70 -15.41 10.51
N HIS A 39 -1.55 -14.95 9.26
CA HIS A 39 -0.94 -15.69 8.16
C HIS A 39 0.18 -14.87 7.49
N PRO A 40 1.46 -15.01 7.90
CA PRO A 40 2.57 -14.26 7.34
C PRO A 40 2.76 -14.43 5.82
N GLU A 41 2.34 -15.58 5.26
CA GLU A 41 2.33 -15.84 3.82
C GLU A 41 1.37 -14.93 3.04
N SER A 42 0.31 -14.45 3.68
CA SER A 42 -0.69 -13.57 3.06
C SER A 42 -0.12 -12.22 2.60
N GLN A 43 1.10 -11.85 3.04
CA GLN A 43 1.79 -10.68 2.49
C GLN A 43 2.05 -10.80 0.99
N PHE A 44 2.27 -12.01 0.46
CA PHE A 44 2.46 -12.24 -0.97
C PHE A 44 1.14 -12.18 -1.73
N ASP A 45 0.06 -12.73 -1.16
CA ASP A 45 -1.30 -12.62 -1.73
C ASP A 45 -1.74 -11.15 -1.81
N LEU A 46 -1.39 -10.35 -0.78
CA LEU A 46 -1.62 -8.91 -0.78
C LEU A 46 -0.82 -8.21 -1.89
N LEU A 47 0.44 -8.60 -2.11
CA LEU A 47 1.26 -8.04 -3.19
C LEU A 47 0.69 -8.38 -4.57
N GLU A 48 0.24 -9.61 -4.82
CA GLU A 48 -0.44 -9.98 -6.07
C GLU A 48 -1.69 -9.13 -6.30
N THR A 49 -2.48 -8.92 -5.24
CA THR A 49 -3.65 -8.03 -5.29
C THR A 49 -3.27 -6.59 -5.61
N ARG A 50 -2.19 -6.10 -5.00
CA ARG A 50 -1.64 -4.76 -5.28
C ARG A 50 -1.17 -4.64 -6.73
N HIS A 51 -0.49 -5.65 -7.28
CA HIS A 51 -0.11 -5.67 -8.71
C HIS A 51 -1.31 -5.46 -9.63
N ALA A 52 -2.42 -6.14 -9.37
CA ALA A 52 -3.63 -6.00 -10.16
C ALA A 52 -4.26 -4.61 -10.02
N LEU A 53 -4.41 -4.10 -8.79
CA LEU A 53 -5.12 -2.86 -8.52
C LEU A 53 -4.26 -1.61 -8.79
N GLU A 54 -3.01 -1.57 -8.33
CA GLU A 54 -2.14 -0.40 -8.49
C GLU A 54 -1.70 -0.21 -9.95
N GLY A 55 -1.44 -1.30 -10.67
CA GLY A 55 -1.09 -1.23 -12.10
C GLY A 55 -2.23 -0.64 -12.94
N ILE A 56 -3.48 -1.07 -12.70
CA ILE A 56 -4.63 -0.52 -13.42
C ILE A 56 -4.98 0.90 -12.96
N ALA A 57 -4.75 1.23 -11.68
CA ALA A 57 -4.91 2.59 -11.17
C ALA A 57 -3.93 3.55 -11.84
N ALA A 58 -2.64 3.19 -11.92
CA ALA A 58 -1.61 3.99 -12.58
C ALA A 58 -1.92 4.21 -14.07
N TYR A 59 -2.38 3.14 -14.77
CA TYR A 59 -2.82 3.24 -16.16
C TYR A 59 -3.92 4.28 -16.36
N TYR A 60 -5.01 4.18 -15.58
CA TYR A 60 -6.13 5.10 -15.72
C TYR A 60 -5.83 6.48 -15.18
N ALA A 61 -4.98 6.63 -14.16
CA ALA A 61 -4.52 7.93 -13.70
C ALA A 61 -3.73 8.66 -14.81
N ALA A 62 -2.82 7.98 -15.49
CA ALA A 62 -2.10 8.56 -16.63
C ALA A 62 -3.06 9.00 -17.76
N LEU A 63 -4.12 8.23 -17.99
CA LEU A 63 -5.08 8.49 -19.08
C LEU A 63 -6.11 9.58 -18.74
N ARG A 64 -6.52 9.72 -17.47
CA ARG A 64 -7.73 10.46 -17.08
C ARG A 64 -7.49 11.60 -16.11
N SER A 65 -6.29 11.68 -15.48
CA SER A 65 -6.01 12.73 -14.48
C SER A 65 -6.17 14.13 -15.06
N ASN A 66 -6.86 14.99 -14.32
CA ASN A 66 -6.95 16.41 -14.57
C ASN A 66 -5.79 17.17 -13.88
N ASP A 67 -5.77 18.49 -13.98
CA ASP A 67 -4.70 19.33 -13.42
C ASP A 67 -4.69 19.26 -11.88
N GLU A 68 -5.85 19.25 -11.24
CA GLU A 68 -6.01 19.14 -9.79
C GLU A 68 -5.48 17.81 -9.26
N ASP A 69 -5.80 16.71 -9.94
CA ASP A 69 -5.27 15.38 -9.62
C ASP A 69 -3.74 15.36 -9.70
N ARG A 70 -3.18 15.92 -10.77
CA ARG A 70 -1.73 15.99 -10.99
C ARG A 70 -1.02 16.84 -9.96
N VAL A 71 -1.63 17.93 -9.51
CA VAL A 71 -1.11 18.75 -8.40
C VAL A 71 -1.06 17.91 -7.14
N ARG A 72 -2.15 17.23 -6.80
CA ARG A 72 -2.24 16.40 -5.59
C ARG A 72 -1.24 15.25 -5.59
N ILE A 73 -1.11 14.53 -6.70
CA ILE A 73 -0.13 13.44 -6.85
C ILE A 73 1.30 13.97 -6.69
N ARG A 74 1.62 15.13 -7.25
CA ARG A 74 2.94 15.76 -7.13
C ARG A 74 3.26 16.16 -5.69
N GLU A 75 2.31 16.77 -4.98
CA GLU A 75 2.47 17.15 -3.57
C GLU A 75 2.78 15.94 -2.69
N LEU A 76 2.07 14.84 -2.91
CA LEU A 76 2.27 13.60 -2.15
C LEU A 76 3.58 12.91 -2.50
N HIS A 77 3.99 12.91 -3.77
CA HIS A 77 5.30 12.41 -4.17
C HIS A 77 6.42 13.19 -3.47
N GLN A 78 6.33 14.52 -3.44
CA GLN A 78 7.28 15.37 -2.70
C GLN A 78 7.22 15.15 -1.18
N ALA A 79 6.05 14.84 -0.62
CA ALA A 79 5.93 14.51 0.80
C ALA A 79 6.67 13.22 1.15
N ILE A 80 6.62 12.21 0.28
CA ILE A 80 7.40 10.98 0.42
C ILE A 80 8.92 11.29 0.42
N GLU A 81 9.38 12.10 -0.54
CA GLU A 81 10.80 12.47 -0.63
C GLU A 81 11.29 13.21 0.62
N ARG A 82 10.49 14.16 1.14
CA ARG A 82 10.81 14.87 2.39
C ARG A 82 10.87 13.94 3.60
N ALA A 83 9.91 13.02 3.73
CA ALA A 83 9.88 12.06 4.82
C ALA A 83 11.08 11.11 4.76
N GLN A 84 11.44 10.63 3.57
CA GLN A 84 12.63 9.82 3.35
C GLN A 84 13.93 10.54 3.74
N GLN A 85 14.06 11.81 3.36
CA GLN A 85 15.23 12.63 3.72
C GLN A 85 15.35 12.88 5.22
N SER A 86 14.23 13.02 5.93
CA SER A 86 14.22 13.17 7.39
C SER A 86 14.44 11.84 8.14
N GLY A 87 14.28 10.70 7.46
CA GLY A 87 14.35 9.38 8.06
C GLY A 87 13.13 9.04 8.93
N ASP A 88 12.03 9.77 8.76
CA ASP A 88 10.78 9.52 9.47
C ASP A 88 9.96 8.42 8.76
N LEU A 89 10.12 7.21 9.24
CA LEU A 89 9.49 6.00 8.70
C LEU A 89 7.95 6.08 8.73
N ASP A 90 7.38 6.65 9.79
CA ASP A 90 5.92 6.76 9.93
C ASP A 90 5.36 7.77 8.95
N ALA A 91 6.02 8.92 8.82
CA ALA A 91 5.64 9.93 7.83
C ALA A 91 5.81 9.41 6.40
N GLU A 92 6.90 8.69 6.09
CA GLU A 92 7.12 8.11 4.76
C GLU A 92 6.06 7.06 4.43
N SER A 93 5.78 6.12 5.35
CA SER A 93 4.75 5.09 5.17
C SER A 93 3.37 5.70 4.92
N SER A 94 2.99 6.69 5.73
CA SER A 94 1.72 7.40 5.58
C SER A 94 1.63 8.13 4.24
N ALA A 95 2.69 8.84 3.84
CA ALA A 95 2.71 9.57 2.57
C ALA A 95 2.62 8.61 1.36
N VAL A 96 3.23 7.43 1.42
CA VAL A 96 3.12 6.41 0.36
C VAL A 96 1.69 5.91 0.22
N VAL A 97 1.00 5.60 1.31
CA VAL A 97 -0.40 5.16 1.27
C VAL A 97 -1.29 6.26 0.69
N GLN A 98 -1.12 7.50 1.12
CA GLN A 98 -1.87 8.65 0.59
C GLN A 98 -1.59 8.89 -0.90
N TYR A 99 -0.37 8.67 -1.34
CA TYR A 99 0.01 8.74 -2.76
C TYR A 99 -0.73 7.67 -3.58
N GLN A 100 -0.78 6.41 -3.12
CA GLN A 100 -1.50 5.33 -3.78
C GLN A 100 -3.00 5.62 -3.90
N ILE A 101 -3.60 6.17 -2.83
CA ILE A 101 -5.00 6.60 -2.85
C ILE A 101 -5.21 7.72 -3.88
N ALA A 102 -4.36 8.74 -3.90
CA ALA A 102 -4.48 9.85 -4.86
C ALA A 102 -4.32 9.39 -6.31
N VAL A 103 -3.40 8.48 -6.60
CA VAL A 103 -3.28 7.86 -7.93
C VAL A 103 -4.57 7.12 -8.30
N THR A 104 -5.18 6.42 -7.35
CA THR A 104 -6.43 5.70 -7.59
C THR A 104 -7.63 6.64 -7.75
N GLU A 105 -7.67 7.75 -7.03
CA GLU A 105 -8.66 8.83 -7.23
C GLU A 105 -8.56 9.41 -8.64
N ALA A 106 -7.34 9.71 -9.09
CA ALA A 106 -7.04 10.23 -10.43
C ALA A 106 -7.37 9.23 -11.57
N ALA A 107 -7.57 7.95 -11.27
CA ALA A 107 -8.08 6.97 -12.23
C ALA A 107 -9.56 7.20 -12.58
N HIS A 108 -10.28 8.02 -11.82
CA HIS A 108 -11.71 8.30 -11.98
C HIS A 108 -12.57 7.03 -12.12
N ASN A 109 -12.21 6.00 -11.33
CA ASN A 109 -12.93 4.74 -11.24
C ASN A 109 -13.37 4.50 -9.80
N VAL A 110 -14.66 4.79 -9.53
CA VAL A 110 -15.19 4.72 -8.16
C VAL A 110 -15.15 3.31 -7.57
N VAL A 111 -15.26 2.26 -8.39
CA VAL A 111 -15.19 0.87 -7.92
C VAL A 111 -13.75 0.53 -7.50
N LEU A 112 -12.78 0.88 -8.33
CA LEU A 112 -11.36 0.67 -8.04
C LEU A 112 -10.93 1.43 -6.77
N LEU A 113 -11.35 2.69 -6.63
CA LEU A 113 -11.10 3.50 -5.45
C LEU A 113 -11.73 2.86 -4.20
N HIS A 114 -12.96 2.35 -4.31
CA HIS A 114 -13.62 1.68 -3.21
C HIS A 114 -12.85 0.44 -2.75
N LEU A 115 -12.42 -0.40 -3.68
CA LEU A 115 -11.62 -1.59 -3.38
C LEU A 115 -10.31 -1.23 -2.67
N LEU A 116 -9.57 -0.23 -3.19
CA LEU A 116 -8.31 0.19 -2.57
C LEU A 116 -8.52 0.77 -1.17
N ARG A 117 -9.57 1.57 -0.97
CA ARG A 117 -9.89 2.11 0.36
C ARG A 117 -10.31 1.05 1.37
N CYS A 118 -10.98 -0.02 0.94
CA CYS A 118 -11.24 -1.17 1.82
C CYS A 118 -9.94 -1.85 2.27
N MET A 119 -8.90 -1.78 1.45
CA MET A 119 -7.58 -2.37 1.74
C MET A 119 -6.63 -1.38 2.45
N GLU A 120 -7.00 -0.12 2.64
CA GLU A 120 -6.12 0.92 3.19
C GLU A 120 -5.44 0.54 4.51
N PRO A 121 -6.12 -0.04 5.52
CA PRO A 121 -5.46 -0.46 6.77
C PRO A 121 -4.39 -1.53 6.54
N MET A 122 -4.67 -2.49 5.65
CA MET A 122 -3.71 -3.55 5.27
C MET A 122 -2.53 -2.99 4.50
N LEU A 123 -2.78 -2.06 3.57
CA LEU A 123 -1.75 -1.36 2.82
C LEU A 123 -0.83 -0.57 3.76
N ALA A 124 -1.39 0.16 4.71
CA ALA A 124 -0.64 0.93 5.69
C ALA A 124 0.29 0.03 6.53
N GLN A 125 -0.23 -1.09 7.02
CA GLN A 125 0.57 -2.07 7.75
C GLN A 125 1.67 -2.69 6.88
N ASN A 126 1.33 -3.13 5.67
CA ASN A 126 2.28 -3.74 4.74
C ASN A 126 3.39 -2.76 4.31
N VAL A 127 3.03 -1.53 3.94
CA VAL A 127 3.99 -0.48 3.58
C VAL A 127 4.93 -0.19 4.74
N ARG A 128 4.41 -0.05 5.95
CA ARG A 128 5.23 0.18 7.16
C ARG A 128 6.22 -0.98 7.39
N GLN A 129 5.75 -2.22 7.34
CA GLN A 129 6.61 -3.41 7.49
C GLN A 129 7.70 -3.45 6.41
N ASN A 130 7.36 -3.14 5.16
CA ASN A 130 8.33 -3.08 4.07
C ASN A 130 9.40 -2.00 4.33
N PHE A 131 9.02 -0.83 4.84
CA PHE A 131 9.99 0.21 5.19
C PHE A 131 10.88 -0.17 6.37
N GLU A 132 10.37 -0.84 7.41
CA GLU A 132 11.20 -1.37 8.49
C GLU A 132 12.31 -2.28 7.94
N LEU A 133 12.01 -3.07 6.90
CA LEU A 133 12.97 -3.92 6.22
C LEU A 133 13.98 -3.12 5.39
N LEU A 134 13.49 -2.15 4.64
CA LEU A 134 14.30 -1.31 3.77
C LEU A 134 15.26 -0.42 4.58
N TYR A 135 14.81 0.13 5.71
CA TYR A 135 15.68 0.90 6.60
C TYR A 135 16.80 0.07 7.25
N ALA A 136 16.58 -1.24 7.39
CA ALA A 136 17.65 -2.17 7.76
C ALA A 136 18.65 -2.43 6.61
N ARG A 137 18.23 -2.18 5.35
CA ARG A 137 19.03 -2.33 4.12
C ARG A 137 19.04 -1.00 3.36
N ARG A 138 19.75 -0.01 3.91
CA ARG A 138 19.76 1.37 3.41
C ARG A 138 20.21 1.51 1.94
N ASP A 139 20.94 0.55 1.41
CA ASP A 139 21.33 0.44 0.01
C ASP A 139 20.15 0.24 -0.94
N MET A 140 19.03 -0.30 -0.47
CA MET A 140 17.83 -0.54 -1.26
C MET A 140 16.87 0.67 -1.32
N LEU A 141 16.93 1.59 -0.36
CA LEU A 141 16.04 2.77 -0.31
C LEU A 141 16.09 3.62 -1.59
N PRO A 142 17.27 3.98 -2.16
CA PRO A 142 17.32 4.75 -3.40
C PRO A 142 16.72 4.02 -4.59
N LEU A 143 16.84 2.69 -4.64
CA LEU A 143 16.30 1.87 -5.71
C LEU A 143 14.77 1.85 -5.67
N VAL A 144 14.18 1.64 -4.48
CA VAL A 144 12.72 1.70 -4.28
C VAL A 144 12.19 3.08 -4.64
N SER A 145 12.86 4.15 -4.20
CA SER A 145 12.51 5.53 -4.55
C SER A 145 12.53 5.75 -6.05
N ASN A 146 13.58 5.29 -6.76
CA ASN A 146 13.68 5.41 -8.20
C ASN A 146 12.54 4.67 -8.94
N HIS A 147 12.18 3.47 -8.50
CA HIS A 147 11.04 2.75 -9.08
C HIS A 147 9.73 3.54 -8.91
N ARG A 148 9.48 4.13 -7.74
CA ARG A 148 8.31 4.96 -7.47
C ARG A 148 8.30 6.23 -8.32
N THR A 149 9.45 6.89 -8.47
CA THR A 149 9.60 8.08 -9.32
C THR A 149 9.24 7.77 -10.77
N ARG A 150 9.61 6.62 -11.31
CA ARG A 150 9.21 6.21 -12.66
C ARG A 150 7.70 6.07 -12.83
N VAL A 151 6.99 5.56 -11.82
CA VAL A 151 5.51 5.52 -11.84
C VAL A 151 4.95 6.94 -11.90
N PHE A 152 5.46 7.81 -11.03
CA PHE A 152 5.07 9.22 -10.99
C PHE A 152 5.31 9.93 -12.33
N GLU A 153 6.50 9.79 -12.91
CA GLU A 153 6.87 10.42 -14.18
C GLU A 153 5.96 9.96 -15.32
N ALA A 154 5.67 8.66 -15.42
CA ALA A 154 4.80 8.10 -16.46
C ALA A 154 3.33 8.60 -16.31
N ILE A 155 2.83 8.74 -15.08
CA ILE A 155 1.50 9.33 -14.83
C ILE A 155 1.49 10.79 -15.26
N MET A 156 2.52 11.59 -14.86
CA MET A 156 2.62 13.02 -15.21
C MET A 156 2.77 13.22 -16.72
N ALA A 157 3.45 12.33 -17.41
CA ALA A 157 3.61 12.36 -18.87
C ALA A 157 2.33 11.95 -19.63
N GLY A 158 1.34 11.35 -18.94
CA GLY A 158 0.13 10.86 -19.60
C GLY A 158 0.40 9.61 -20.44
N GLU A 159 1.27 8.72 -19.99
CA GLU A 159 1.70 7.50 -20.69
C GLU A 159 1.15 6.24 -19.99
N PRO A 160 -0.09 5.80 -20.31
CA PRO A 160 -0.80 4.77 -19.54
C PRO A 160 -0.07 3.43 -19.45
N GLU A 161 0.43 2.93 -20.57
CA GLU A 161 1.12 1.64 -20.60
C GLU A 161 2.44 1.68 -19.80
N GLN A 162 3.17 2.79 -19.90
CA GLN A 162 4.41 2.98 -19.14
C GLN A 162 4.13 3.11 -17.65
N ALA A 163 3.04 3.80 -17.26
CA ALA A 163 2.63 3.92 -15.86
C ALA A 163 2.28 2.55 -15.25
N ARG A 164 1.52 1.73 -15.98
CA ARG A 164 1.20 0.35 -15.58
C ARG A 164 2.46 -0.49 -15.42
N GLU A 165 3.32 -0.49 -16.42
CA GLU A 165 4.55 -1.27 -16.42
C GLU A 165 5.52 -0.82 -15.32
N ALA A 166 5.64 0.49 -15.08
CA ALA A 166 6.44 1.03 -13.99
C ALA A 166 5.90 0.58 -12.62
N SER A 167 4.57 0.58 -12.43
CA SER A 167 3.92 0.09 -11.21
C SER A 167 4.21 -1.41 -10.99
N HIS A 168 4.09 -2.23 -12.02
CA HIS A 168 4.43 -3.66 -11.93
C HIS A 168 5.90 -3.88 -11.56
N ARG A 169 6.83 -3.15 -12.17
CA ARG A 169 8.26 -3.24 -11.84
C ARG A 169 8.55 -2.78 -10.42
N HIS A 170 7.86 -1.74 -9.94
CA HIS A 170 7.99 -1.28 -8.57
C HIS A 170 7.60 -2.38 -7.56
N LEU A 171 6.43 -3.00 -7.75
CA LEU A 171 5.95 -4.04 -6.86
C LEU A 171 6.75 -5.34 -6.96
N ALA A 172 7.16 -5.74 -8.18
CA ALA A 172 8.05 -6.89 -8.38
C ALA A 172 9.38 -6.71 -7.65
N PHE A 173 9.93 -5.49 -7.63
CA PHE A 173 11.15 -5.19 -6.88
C PHE A 173 10.94 -5.31 -5.37
N ILE A 174 9.79 -4.84 -4.84
CA ILE A 174 9.42 -5.03 -3.43
C ILE A 174 9.30 -6.53 -3.10
N GLU A 175 8.65 -7.31 -3.97
CA GLU A 175 8.49 -8.75 -3.80
C GLU A 175 9.85 -9.48 -3.74
N GLU A 176 10.78 -9.13 -4.62
CA GLU A 176 12.14 -9.68 -4.63
C GLU A 176 12.85 -9.46 -3.30
N ILE A 177 12.78 -8.24 -2.75
CA ILE A 177 13.36 -7.91 -1.43
C ILE A 177 12.75 -8.77 -0.32
N LEU A 178 11.43 -8.96 -0.33
CA LEU A 178 10.73 -9.77 0.67
C LEU A 178 11.09 -11.26 0.57
N LEU A 179 11.17 -11.79 -0.65
CA LEU A 179 11.57 -13.18 -0.91
C LEU A 179 13.01 -13.45 -0.44
N ASP A 180 13.93 -12.53 -0.73
CA ASP A 180 15.32 -12.67 -0.30
C ASP A 180 15.42 -12.71 1.23
N ARG A 181 14.69 -11.85 1.93
CA ARG A 181 14.64 -11.88 3.39
C ARG A 181 14.07 -13.18 3.93
N SER A 182 12.96 -13.66 3.39
CA SER A 182 12.37 -14.95 3.80
C SER A 182 13.36 -16.11 3.67
N ARG A 183 14.14 -16.11 2.58
CA ARG A 183 15.21 -17.10 2.35
C ARG A 183 16.34 -16.97 3.38
N GLU A 184 16.77 -15.75 3.69
CA GLU A 184 17.83 -15.48 4.68
C GLU A 184 17.39 -15.92 6.09
N GLN A 185 16.17 -15.58 6.48
CA GLN A 185 15.59 -15.98 7.76
C GLN A 185 15.51 -17.52 7.88
N SER A 186 15.03 -18.20 6.86
CA SER A 186 14.95 -19.66 6.83
C SER A 186 16.33 -20.34 6.90
N ARG A 187 17.37 -19.72 6.32
CA ARG A 187 18.76 -20.18 6.43
C ARG A 187 19.28 -20.01 7.85
N ARG A 188 19.02 -18.87 8.48
CA ARG A 188 19.43 -18.56 9.85
C ARG A 188 18.80 -19.51 10.86
N GLU A 189 17.50 -19.75 10.76
CA GLU A 189 16.78 -20.67 11.63
C GLU A 189 17.30 -22.12 11.52
N ARG A 190 17.58 -22.58 10.29
CA ARG A 190 18.20 -23.89 10.06
C ARG A 190 19.58 -23.99 10.68
N SER A 191 20.37 -22.92 10.65
CA SER A 191 21.69 -22.87 11.29
C SER A 191 21.59 -22.93 12.80
N LEU A 192 20.67 -22.15 13.38
CA LEU A 192 20.44 -22.15 14.84
C LEU A 192 19.99 -23.52 15.36
N ARG A 193 19.04 -24.17 14.69
CA ARG A 193 18.59 -25.54 15.03
C ARG A 193 19.76 -26.54 15.01
N ARG A 194 20.66 -26.49 14.03
CA ARG A 194 21.84 -27.35 13.98
C ARG A 194 22.82 -27.10 15.12
N ILE A 195 22.95 -25.85 15.59
CA ILE A 195 23.83 -25.53 16.73
C ILE A 195 23.21 -26.05 18.05
N GLN A 196 21.91 -25.94 18.22
CA GLN A 196 21.21 -26.47 19.39
C GLN A 196 21.33 -28.00 19.48
N GLN A 197 21.07 -28.73 18.38
CA GLN A 197 21.20 -30.20 18.34
C GLN A 197 22.62 -30.75 18.57
N ARG A 198 23.65 -29.90 18.52
CA ARG A 198 25.03 -30.27 18.84
C ARG A 198 25.40 -30.08 20.32
N LYS A 199 24.54 -29.41 21.08
CA LYS A 199 24.77 -29.12 22.52
C LYS A 199 24.02 -30.10 23.44
N ASP A 200 23.02 -30.80 22.87
CA ASP A 200 22.32 -31.95 23.47
C ASP A 200 23.04 -33.25 23.09
#